data_aace8a184593282d6b479641f7646695
#
_entry.id   aace8a184593282d6b479641f7646695
#
_cell.length_a   1.000
_cell.length_b   1.000
_cell.length_c   1.000
_cell.angle_alpha   90.00
_cell.angle_beta   90.00
_cell.angle_gamma   90.00
#
_symmetry.space_group_name_H-M   'P 1'
#
loop_
_entity.id
_entity.type
_entity.pdbx_description
1 polymer ?
#
loop_
_entity_poly.entity_id
_entity_poly.type
_entity_poly.pdbx_seq_one_letter_code
_entity_poly.pdbx_strand_id
1 'polypeptide(L)'
;SQDRVVFLIKNRHSHKIVGAVGRALNKNDYPKWYMYGNKDVPFKCGECNDAVIVEDCPSACAVSNVLTGIAIMGTKLKALHKSHLQPYKNLYICLDRDATTKAYDMAKDLRSSGFDNIIVKPLEDDLKYYDTEQVRRMFYE
;
A
#
# COMPACT_ATOMS: atom_id res chain seq x y z
N SER A 1 15.34 18.38 15.74
CA SER A 1 15.06 17.16 15.00
C SER A 1 13.75 16.56 15.46
N GLN A 2 13.04 15.96 14.55
CA GLN A 2 11.76 15.33 14.80
C GLN A 2 11.94 13.83 14.88
N ASP A 3 11.34 13.19 15.89
CA ASP A 3 11.32 11.74 15.99
C ASP A 3 10.26 11.18 15.02
N ARG A 4 10.66 10.15 14.26
CA ARG A 4 9.80 9.50 13.28
C ARG A 4 9.93 7.99 13.35
N VAL A 5 8.83 7.30 13.09
CA VAL A 5 8.88 5.89 12.72
C VAL A 5 9.22 5.83 11.23
N VAL A 6 10.21 5.01 10.87
CA VAL A 6 10.72 4.93 9.50
C VAL A 6 10.37 3.58 8.88
N PHE A 7 9.75 3.62 7.71
CA PHE A 7 9.44 2.45 6.89
C PHE A 7 10.40 2.42 5.71
N LEU A 8 11.21 1.38 5.61
CA LEU A 8 12.24 1.29 4.58
C LEU A 8 11.67 0.79 3.25
N ILE A 9 12.04 1.47 2.16
CA ILE A 9 11.66 1.08 0.80
C ILE A 9 12.87 0.38 0.17
N LYS A 10 12.66 -0.84 -0.31
CA LYS A 10 13.72 -1.66 -0.89
C LYS A 10 13.50 -1.89 -2.38
N ASN A 11 14.59 -1.98 -3.13
CA ASN A 11 14.55 -2.42 -4.50
C ASN A 11 14.12 -3.90 -4.54
N ARG A 12 13.19 -4.23 -5.42
CA ARG A 12 12.61 -5.57 -5.53
C ARG A 12 13.65 -6.65 -5.86
N HIS A 13 14.63 -6.33 -6.67
CA HIS A 13 15.62 -7.30 -7.15
C HIS A 13 16.87 -7.38 -6.26
N SER A 14 17.42 -6.23 -5.89
CA SER A 14 18.67 -6.17 -5.12
C SER A 14 18.45 -6.19 -3.60
N HIS A 15 17.25 -5.93 -3.13
CA HIS A 15 16.87 -5.73 -1.72
C HIS A 15 17.62 -4.56 -1.05
N LYS A 16 18.28 -3.72 -1.84
CA LYS A 16 18.92 -2.51 -1.33
C LYS A 16 17.88 -1.45 -1.00
N ILE A 17 18.16 -0.67 0.04
CA ILE A 17 17.30 0.45 0.43
C ILE A 17 17.44 1.56 -0.61
N VAL A 18 16.31 1.96 -1.20
CA VAL A 18 16.24 3.02 -2.21
C VAL A 18 15.47 4.24 -1.73
N GLY A 19 14.79 4.12 -0.60
CA GLY A 19 14.03 5.21 -0.03
C GLY A 19 13.48 4.84 1.34
N ALA A 20 12.72 5.75 1.91
CA ALA A 20 12.07 5.54 3.20
C ALA A 20 10.87 6.46 3.34
N VAL A 21 9.94 6.08 4.22
CA VAL A 21 8.81 6.90 4.61
C VAL A 21 8.87 7.09 6.12
N GLY A 22 8.90 8.33 6.57
CA GLY A 22 8.94 8.68 7.99
C GLY A 22 7.60 9.21 8.47
N ARG A 23 7.04 8.60 9.54
CA ARG A 23 5.83 9.07 10.22
C ARG A 23 6.22 9.84 11.47
N ALA A 24 5.74 11.08 11.61
CA ALA A 24 5.96 11.88 12.80
C ALA A 24 5.31 11.21 14.02
N LEU A 25 6.05 11.11 15.14
CA LEU A 25 5.54 10.55 16.39
C LEU A 25 4.70 11.56 17.17
N ASN A 26 5.04 12.85 17.06
CA ASN A 26 4.32 13.91 17.75
C ASN A 26 3.27 14.53 16.84
N LYS A 27 2.07 14.77 17.38
CA LYS A 27 0.95 15.33 16.62
C LYS A 27 1.25 16.72 16.04
N ASN A 28 2.12 17.48 16.71
CA ASN A 28 2.46 18.84 16.31
C ASN A 28 3.64 18.90 15.34
N ASP A 29 4.30 17.78 15.08
CA ASP A 29 5.40 17.73 14.12
C ASP A 29 4.86 17.72 12.71
N TYR A 30 5.49 18.51 11.85
CA TYR A 30 5.09 18.67 10.47
C TYR A 30 6.29 18.50 9.53
N PRO A 31 6.12 17.86 8.39
CA PRO A 31 4.90 17.18 7.93
C PRO A 31 4.66 15.84 8.68
N LYS A 32 3.40 15.43 8.72
CA LYS A 32 2.98 14.15 9.32
C LYS A 32 3.70 12.97 8.69
N TRP A 33 3.86 12.99 7.37
CA TRP A 33 4.60 12.01 6.58
C TRP A 33 5.72 12.70 5.81
N TYR A 34 6.88 12.08 5.77
CA TYR A 34 8.01 12.57 4.98
C TYR A 34 8.62 11.44 4.16
N MET A 35 8.85 11.68 2.87
CA MET A 35 9.42 10.68 1.97
C MET A 35 10.87 11.00 1.67
N TYR A 36 11.72 10.00 1.80
CA TYR A 36 13.15 10.06 1.53
C TYR A 36 13.49 9.20 0.32
N GLY A 37 14.43 9.65 -0.51
CA GLY A 37 14.94 8.87 -1.62
C GLY A 37 13.98 8.77 -2.79
N ASN A 38 13.92 7.60 -3.42
CA ASN A 38 13.13 7.38 -4.62
C ASN A 38 11.64 7.27 -4.30
N LYS A 39 10.88 8.28 -4.71
CA LYS A 39 9.43 8.38 -4.47
C LYS A 39 8.58 7.57 -5.45
N ASP A 40 9.19 7.00 -6.47
CA ASP A 40 8.50 6.21 -7.50
C ASP A 40 8.40 4.73 -7.14
N VAL A 41 9.14 4.30 -6.14
CA VAL A 41 9.09 2.93 -5.62
C VAL A 41 8.16 2.91 -4.41
N PRO A 42 7.06 2.12 -4.44
CA PRO A 42 6.16 2.04 -3.30
C PRO A 42 6.77 1.24 -2.15
N PHE A 43 6.31 1.52 -0.93
CA PHE A 43 6.64 0.68 0.22
C PHE A 43 5.87 -0.64 0.12
N LYS A 44 6.57 -1.76 0.34
CA LYS A 44 5.97 -3.09 0.33
C LYS A 44 6.24 -3.82 1.64
N CYS A 45 5.26 -4.56 2.11
CA CYS A 45 5.38 -5.41 3.30
C CYS A 45 4.70 -6.75 3.03
N GLY A 46 5.43 -7.86 3.25
CA GLY A 46 4.96 -9.20 2.96
C GLY A 46 5.55 -9.76 1.68
N GLU A 47 5.50 -11.10 1.53
CA GLU A 47 6.07 -11.81 0.39
C GLU A 47 5.07 -12.83 -0.18
N CYS A 48 3.87 -12.36 -0.47
CA CYS A 48 2.80 -13.18 -1.03
C CYS A 48 2.63 -12.92 -2.53
N ASN A 49 2.04 -13.87 -3.25
CA ASN A 49 1.78 -13.75 -4.68
C ASN A 49 0.62 -12.81 -5.00
N ASP A 50 -0.29 -12.63 -4.05
CA ASP A 50 -1.36 -11.65 -4.15
C ASP A 50 -0.96 -10.40 -3.39
N ALA A 51 -1.36 -9.25 -3.88
CA ALA A 51 -1.04 -7.97 -3.25
C ALA A 51 -2.27 -7.10 -3.10
N VAL A 52 -2.21 -6.19 -2.15
CA VAL A 52 -3.24 -5.18 -1.96
C VAL A 52 -2.62 -3.78 -1.92
N ILE A 53 -3.19 -2.90 -2.71
CA ILE A 53 -2.81 -1.49 -2.74
C ILE A 53 -3.57 -0.78 -1.61
N VAL A 54 -2.81 -0.13 -0.75
CA VAL A 54 -3.34 0.61 0.40
C VAL A 54 -2.75 2.02 0.42
N GLU A 55 -3.29 2.90 1.25
CA GLU A 55 -2.87 4.30 1.28
C GLU A 55 -1.53 4.52 1.98
N ASP A 56 -1.28 3.84 3.09
CA ASP A 56 -0.13 4.13 3.95
C ASP A 56 0.62 2.87 4.41
N CYS A 57 1.81 3.10 4.99
CA CYS A 57 2.68 2.01 5.42
C CYS A 57 2.11 1.16 6.56
N PRO A 58 1.47 1.72 7.60
CA PRO A 58 0.87 0.88 8.63
C PRO A 58 -0.21 -0.06 8.08
N SER A 59 -1.01 0.39 7.12
CA SER A 59 -2.02 -0.46 6.47
C SER A 59 -1.36 -1.59 5.68
N ALA A 60 -0.25 -1.31 4.98
CA ALA A 60 0.50 -2.35 4.27
C ALA A 60 1.05 -3.39 5.23
N CYS A 61 1.58 -2.97 6.37
CA CYS A 61 2.09 -3.90 7.39
C CYS A 61 0.96 -4.72 8.03
N ALA A 62 -0.22 -4.13 8.22
CA ALA A 62 -1.36 -4.81 8.83
C ALA A 62 -1.83 -6.03 8.04
N VAL A 63 -1.68 -6.04 6.73
CA VAL A 63 -2.10 -7.14 5.86
C VAL A 63 -0.99 -8.12 5.52
N SER A 64 0.24 -7.87 5.96
CA SER A 64 1.44 -8.54 5.45
C SER A 64 1.53 -10.04 5.75
N ASN A 65 0.80 -10.56 6.73
CA ASN A 65 0.73 -11.98 7.01
C ASN A 65 -0.20 -12.75 6.06
N VAL A 66 -1.02 -12.04 5.28
CA VAL A 66 -2.02 -12.64 4.39
C VAL A 66 -1.74 -12.30 2.93
N LEU A 67 -1.36 -11.04 2.67
CA LEU A 67 -1.10 -10.49 1.34
C LEU A 67 0.15 -9.63 1.39
N THR A 68 0.72 -9.35 0.22
CA THR A 68 1.72 -8.29 0.14
C THR A 68 1.01 -6.94 0.17
N GLY A 69 1.28 -6.14 1.20
CA GLY A 69 0.76 -4.77 1.28
C GLY A 69 1.64 -3.82 0.47
N ILE A 70 1.02 -2.98 -0.35
CA ILE A 70 1.71 -1.97 -1.18
C ILE A 70 1.14 -0.61 -0.85
N ALA A 71 1.93 0.23 -0.21
CA ALA A 71 1.52 1.58 0.19
C ALA A 71 1.90 2.59 -0.88
N ILE A 72 0.91 3.29 -1.42
CA ILE A 72 1.15 4.31 -2.45
C ILE A 72 1.21 5.73 -1.88
N MET A 73 1.02 5.87 -0.59
CA MET A 73 1.08 7.14 0.15
C MET A 73 0.11 8.19 -0.40
N GLY A 74 -1.15 7.80 -0.48
CA GLY A 74 -2.25 8.62 -0.98
C GLY A 74 -3.32 7.77 -1.62
N THR A 75 -4.18 8.43 -2.40
CA THR A 75 -5.33 7.80 -3.06
C THR A 75 -5.19 7.78 -4.58
N LYS A 76 -4.04 8.21 -5.09
CA LYS A 76 -3.78 8.27 -6.52
C LYS A 76 -2.53 7.49 -6.88
N LEU A 77 -2.65 6.58 -7.83
CA LEU A 77 -1.55 5.76 -8.31
C LEU A 77 -0.73 6.54 -9.34
N LYS A 78 0.58 6.63 -9.12
CA LYS A 78 1.50 7.23 -10.08
C LYS A 78 1.78 6.23 -11.21
N ALA A 79 2.03 6.76 -12.43
CA ALA A 79 2.34 5.92 -13.58
C ALA A 79 3.54 4.99 -13.32
N LEU A 80 4.58 5.48 -12.65
CA LEU A 80 5.79 4.72 -12.35
C LEU A 80 5.56 3.62 -11.29
N HIS A 81 4.49 3.70 -10.49
CA HIS A 81 4.13 2.62 -9.57
C HIS A 81 3.69 1.35 -10.31
N LYS A 82 3.13 1.48 -11.52
CA LYS A 82 2.52 0.34 -12.23
C LYS A 82 3.51 -0.79 -12.52
N SER A 83 4.78 -0.48 -12.79
CA SER A 83 5.79 -1.51 -13.01
C SER A 83 6.03 -2.38 -11.77
N HIS A 84 5.78 -1.86 -10.58
CA HIS A 84 5.94 -2.57 -9.33
C HIS A 84 4.74 -3.45 -8.97
N LEU A 85 3.66 -3.38 -9.74
CA LEU A 85 2.45 -4.17 -9.54
C LEU A 85 2.39 -5.42 -10.41
N GLN A 86 3.25 -5.53 -11.42
CA GLN A 86 3.21 -6.61 -12.42
C GLN A 86 3.44 -8.02 -11.88
N PRO A 87 4.30 -8.26 -10.87
CA PRO A 87 4.60 -9.63 -10.43
C PRO A 87 3.44 -10.35 -9.76
N TYR A 88 2.38 -9.64 -9.38
CA TYR A 88 1.34 -10.21 -8.54
C TYR A 88 0.24 -10.88 -9.38
N LYS A 89 -0.25 -12.02 -8.87
CA LYS A 89 -1.32 -12.78 -9.51
C LYS A 89 -2.64 -12.06 -9.43
N ASN A 90 -3.00 -11.59 -8.24
CA ASN A 90 -4.20 -10.81 -8.02
C ASN A 90 -3.82 -9.51 -7.31
N LEU A 91 -4.45 -8.41 -7.72
CA LEU A 91 -4.29 -7.11 -7.11
C LEU A 91 -5.61 -6.66 -6.51
N TYR A 92 -5.62 -6.50 -5.22
CA TYR A 92 -6.73 -5.88 -4.50
C TYR A 92 -6.44 -4.40 -4.33
N ILE A 93 -7.49 -3.60 -4.28
CA ILE A 93 -7.40 -2.19 -3.94
C ILE A 93 -8.26 -1.95 -2.71
N CYS A 94 -7.66 -1.47 -1.65
CA CYS A 94 -8.31 -1.32 -0.36
C CYS A 94 -7.89 0.02 0.25
N LEU A 95 -8.52 1.08 -0.22
CA LEU A 95 -8.28 2.43 0.28
C LEU A 95 -9.19 2.71 1.47
N ASP A 96 -8.91 3.78 2.21
CA ASP A 96 -9.71 4.19 3.36
C ASP A 96 -11.17 4.40 2.95
N ARG A 97 -12.06 4.25 3.92
CA ARG A 97 -13.52 4.23 3.70
C ARG A 97 -14.03 5.43 2.89
N ASP A 98 -13.48 6.61 3.10
CA ASP A 98 -13.88 7.85 2.40
C ASP A 98 -13.29 7.96 0.99
N ALA A 99 -12.44 7.04 0.57
CA ALA A 99 -11.78 7.03 -0.74
C ALA A 99 -12.28 5.89 -1.65
N THR A 100 -13.44 5.32 -1.39
CA THR A 100 -13.97 4.18 -2.17
C THR A 100 -14.15 4.50 -3.64
N THR A 101 -14.66 5.69 -3.98
CA THR A 101 -14.80 6.13 -5.38
C THR A 101 -13.44 6.18 -6.07
N LYS A 102 -12.41 6.69 -5.40
CA LYS A 102 -11.05 6.73 -5.93
C LYS A 102 -10.47 5.32 -6.13
N ALA A 103 -10.85 4.36 -5.28
CA ALA A 103 -10.45 2.97 -5.44
C ALA A 103 -11.02 2.36 -6.72
N TYR A 104 -12.28 2.61 -7.03
CA TYR A 104 -12.89 2.16 -8.28
C TYR A 104 -12.29 2.85 -9.50
N ASP A 105 -11.97 4.13 -9.43
CA ASP A 105 -11.29 4.85 -10.51
C ASP A 105 -9.88 4.27 -10.75
N MET A 106 -9.16 3.94 -9.69
CA MET A 106 -7.85 3.29 -9.77
C MET A 106 -7.94 1.91 -10.43
N ALA A 107 -8.97 1.13 -10.09
CA ALA A 107 -9.20 -0.18 -10.70
C ALA A 107 -9.45 -0.04 -12.21
N LYS A 108 -10.23 0.94 -12.61
CA LYS A 108 -10.51 1.21 -14.01
C LYS A 108 -9.23 1.60 -14.77
N ASP A 109 -8.41 2.47 -14.18
CA ASP A 109 -7.12 2.86 -14.77
C ASP A 109 -6.19 1.65 -14.93
N LEU A 110 -6.07 0.81 -13.91
CA LEU A 110 -5.22 -0.38 -13.98
C LEU A 110 -5.71 -1.37 -15.05
N ARG A 111 -7.01 -1.60 -15.16
CA ARG A 111 -7.57 -2.46 -16.21
C ARG A 111 -7.28 -1.91 -17.60
N SER A 112 -7.36 -0.59 -17.76
CA SER A 112 -7.02 0.09 -19.01
C SER A 112 -5.52 -0.05 -19.35
N SER A 113 -4.68 -0.26 -18.36
CA SER A 113 -3.24 -0.48 -18.53
C SER A 113 -2.87 -1.95 -18.71
N GLY A 114 -3.85 -2.85 -18.80
CA GLY A 114 -3.62 -4.27 -19.08
C GLY A 114 -3.59 -5.19 -17.86
N PHE A 115 -3.90 -4.68 -16.66
CA PHE A 115 -4.03 -5.52 -15.47
C PHE A 115 -5.41 -6.19 -15.44
N ASP A 116 -5.45 -7.52 -15.44
CA ASP A 116 -6.71 -8.25 -15.57
C ASP A 116 -7.38 -8.58 -14.22
N ASN A 117 -6.60 -8.94 -13.22
CA ASN A 117 -7.12 -9.45 -11.96
C ASN A 117 -7.11 -8.37 -10.88
N ILE A 118 -7.97 -7.37 -11.05
CA ILE A 118 -8.12 -6.24 -10.14
C ILE A 118 -9.43 -6.36 -9.38
N ILE A 119 -9.38 -6.33 -8.06
CA ILE A 119 -10.55 -6.45 -7.19
C ILE A 119 -10.53 -5.31 -6.17
N VAL A 120 -11.61 -4.53 -6.13
CA VAL A 120 -11.78 -3.50 -5.11
C VAL A 120 -12.44 -4.10 -3.88
N LYS A 121 -11.85 -3.88 -2.71
CA LYS A 121 -12.40 -4.28 -1.41
C LYS A 121 -12.67 -3.03 -0.59
N PRO A 122 -13.93 -2.58 -0.48
CA PRO A 122 -14.26 -1.43 0.36
C PRO A 122 -14.00 -1.73 1.83
N LEU A 123 -13.54 -0.72 2.56
CA LEU A 123 -13.32 -0.81 3.99
C LEU A 123 -14.49 -0.23 4.77
N GLU A 124 -14.86 -0.89 5.86
CA GLU A 124 -15.77 -0.33 6.87
C GLU A 124 -14.99 0.37 7.97
N ASP A 125 -13.79 -0.12 8.27
CA ASP A 125 -12.91 0.38 9.31
C ASP A 125 -11.46 0.42 8.81
N ASP A 126 -10.59 1.09 9.56
CA ASP A 126 -9.16 1.16 9.24
C ASP A 126 -8.52 -0.24 9.36
N LEU A 127 -7.69 -0.62 8.38
CA LEU A 127 -7.05 -1.94 8.34
C LEU A 127 -6.25 -2.28 9.58
N LYS A 128 -5.67 -1.29 10.25
CA LYS A 128 -4.91 -1.53 11.48
C LYS A 128 -5.75 -2.10 12.63
N TYR A 129 -7.08 -2.02 12.55
CA TYR A 129 -7.98 -2.58 13.55
C TYR A 129 -8.38 -4.03 13.28
N TYR A 130 -7.97 -4.60 12.15
CA TYR A 130 -8.24 -5.98 11.82
C TYR A 130 -7.08 -6.88 12.24
N ASP A 131 -7.39 -8.05 12.85
CA ASP A 131 -6.39 -9.08 13.09
C ASP A 131 -6.14 -9.90 11.82
N THR A 132 -5.14 -10.80 11.87
CA THR A 132 -4.77 -11.63 10.72
C THR A 132 -5.93 -12.47 10.20
N GLU A 133 -6.76 -13.04 11.08
CA GLU A 133 -7.88 -13.86 10.67
C GLU A 133 -8.99 -13.04 10.00
N GLN A 134 -9.25 -11.84 10.53
CA GLN A 134 -10.22 -10.92 9.91
C GLN A 134 -9.75 -10.47 8.52
N VAL A 135 -8.46 -10.19 8.36
CA VAL A 135 -7.87 -9.85 7.05
C VAL A 135 -8.03 -11.02 6.09
N ARG A 136 -7.74 -12.26 6.52
CA ARG A 136 -7.89 -13.44 5.68
C ARG A 136 -9.33 -13.60 5.19
N ARG A 137 -10.30 -13.45 6.07
CA ARG A 137 -11.73 -13.55 5.70
C ARG A 137 -12.13 -12.45 4.72
N MET A 138 -11.63 -11.24 4.92
CA MET A 138 -11.96 -10.10 4.08
C MET A 138 -11.54 -10.33 2.62
N PHE A 139 -10.36 -10.90 2.41
CA PHE A 139 -9.81 -11.07 1.05
C PHE A 139 -10.08 -12.45 0.43
N TYR A 140 -10.27 -13.49 1.23
CA TYR A 140 -10.32 -14.88 0.74
C TYR A 140 -11.59 -15.66 1.09
N GLU A 141 -12.57 -15.00 1.71
CA GLU A 141 -13.89 -15.61 1.98
C GLU A 141 -15.05 -14.87 1.34
#